data_4f50ce5d632de9bcc6c39ed03ad145d8
#
_entry.id   4f50ce5d632de9bcc6c39ed03ad145d8
#
_cell.length_a   1.000
_cell.length_b   1.000
_cell.length_c   1.000
_cell.angle_alpha   90.00
_cell.angle_beta   90.00
_cell.angle_gamma   90.00
#
_symmetry.space_group_name_H-M   'P 1'
#
loop_
_entity.id
_entity.type
_entity.pdbx_description
1 polymer ?
#
loop_
_entity_poly.entity_id
_entity_poly.type
_entity_poly.pdbx_seq_one_letter_code
_entity_poly.pdbx_strand_id
1 'polypeptide(L)'
;MIPAVLAQDPSIEILVVDDGSPDGTGAIVDAIAAINPKVHVIHRAEKLGLGTAYIAGFRWALERKYDLVFEMDADFSHNPERLPEFLAAIREADVVLGSRYQDGHVNVVNWPMSRLFLSYGANIYARFVTGLPVFDATGGFKCFRRNVLESIDLNSVKSNGYAFQIEMSFRAWKRGFRLFEIPIIFVDRTEGVSKMSKKIVREAIWMVWRLRWWGMTGRV
;
A
#
# COMPACT_ATOMS: atom_id res chain seq x y z
N MET A 1 4.18 3.69 -16.45
CA MET A 1 3.63 4.10 -15.14
C MET A 1 3.86 5.59 -14.84
N ILE A 2 5.10 6.08 -14.71
CA ILE A 2 5.42 7.46 -14.29
C ILE A 2 4.63 8.54 -15.04
N PRO A 3 4.61 8.59 -16.39
CA PRO A 3 3.84 9.61 -17.11
C PRO A 3 2.34 9.53 -16.84
N ALA A 4 1.79 8.32 -16.68
CA ALA A 4 0.37 8.11 -16.43
C ALA A 4 -0.06 8.63 -15.05
N VAL A 5 0.80 8.47 -14.02
CA VAL A 5 0.57 9.00 -12.67
C VAL A 5 0.66 10.53 -12.67
N LEU A 6 1.71 11.10 -13.27
CA LEU A 6 1.92 12.56 -13.32
C LEU A 6 0.82 13.31 -14.11
N ALA A 7 0.14 12.63 -15.02
CA ALA A 7 -0.96 13.19 -15.78
C ALA A 7 -2.26 13.36 -14.96
N GLN A 8 -2.37 12.75 -13.78
CA GLN A 8 -3.61 12.74 -13.01
C GLN A 8 -3.83 14.03 -12.21
N ASP A 9 -2.77 14.64 -11.71
CA ASP A 9 -2.86 15.91 -10.99
C ASP A 9 -1.50 16.65 -11.04
N PRO A 10 -1.49 17.97 -11.28
CA PRO A 10 -0.25 18.75 -11.37
C PRO A 10 0.53 18.85 -10.06
N SER A 11 -0.07 18.56 -8.92
CA SER A 11 0.62 18.57 -7.62
C SER A 11 1.32 17.26 -7.28
N ILE A 12 1.10 16.19 -8.06
CA ILE A 12 1.71 14.88 -7.80
C ILE A 12 3.21 14.93 -8.10
N GLU A 13 3.97 14.41 -7.14
CA GLU A 13 5.36 14.01 -7.29
C GLU A 13 5.49 12.49 -7.07
N ILE A 14 6.48 11.87 -7.68
CA ILE A 14 6.68 10.43 -7.61
C ILE A 14 8.02 10.13 -6.96
N LEU A 15 8.00 9.27 -5.95
CA LEU A 15 9.18 8.63 -5.42
C LEU A 15 9.19 7.15 -5.82
N VAL A 16 10.20 6.73 -6.54
CA VAL A 16 10.46 5.31 -6.80
C VAL A 16 11.48 4.81 -5.78
N VAL A 17 11.14 3.73 -5.09
CA VAL A 17 12.06 3.04 -4.19
C VAL A 17 12.53 1.77 -4.90
N ASP A 18 13.76 1.80 -5.40
CA ASP A 18 14.37 0.71 -6.15
C ASP A 18 15.27 -0.15 -5.26
N ASP A 19 15.00 -1.45 -5.24
CA ASP A 19 15.72 -2.46 -4.45
C ASP A 19 16.85 -3.14 -5.24
N GLY A 20 17.56 -2.38 -6.09
CA GLY A 20 18.60 -2.93 -6.94
C GLY A 20 18.02 -3.81 -8.04
N SER A 21 17.02 -3.33 -8.76
CA SER A 21 16.33 -4.07 -9.82
C SER A 21 17.31 -4.47 -10.94
N PRO A 22 17.47 -5.78 -11.22
CA PRO A 22 18.47 -6.26 -12.18
C PRO A 22 18.11 -6.01 -13.65
N ASP A 23 16.87 -5.59 -13.92
CA ASP A 23 16.32 -5.33 -15.25
C ASP A 23 16.59 -3.89 -15.76
N GLY A 24 17.36 -3.10 -15.01
CA GLY A 24 17.69 -1.72 -15.38
C GLY A 24 16.63 -0.68 -14.98
N THR A 25 15.60 -1.07 -14.25
CA THR A 25 14.53 -0.15 -13.78
C THR A 25 15.12 1.07 -13.09
N GLY A 26 16.11 0.89 -12.18
CA GLY A 26 16.76 2.00 -11.48
C GLY A 26 17.36 3.04 -12.42
N ALA A 27 18.14 2.61 -13.42
CA ALA A 27 18.75 3.50 -14.40
C ALA A 27 17.72 4.25 -15.25
N ILE A 28 16.62 3.61 -15.59
CA ILE A 28 15.51 4.26 -16.32
C ILE A 28 14.90 5.37 -15.47
N VAL A 29 14.68 5.12 -14.18
CA VAL A 29 14.12 6.13 -13.26
C VAL A 29 15.10 7.27 -13.06
N ASP A 30 16.40 7.01 -12.93
CA ASP A 30 17.45 8.04 -12.84
C ASP A 30 17.42 8.98 -14.04
N ALA A 31 17.34 8.41 -15.26
CA ALA A 31 17.24 9.20 -16.48
C ALA A 31 15.99 10.09 -16.52
N ILE A 32 14.87 9.60 -16.01
CA ILE A 32 13.63 10.40 -15.92
C ILE A 32 13.78 11.50 -14.85
N ALA A 33 14.31 11.17 -13.68
CA ALA A 33 14.52 12.12 -12.59
C ALA A 33 15.49 13.26 -12.97
N ALA A 34 16.48 12.96 -13.80
CA ALA A 34 17.44 13.96 -14.30
C ALA A 34 16.79 15.10 -15.13
N ILE A 35 15.63 14.82 -15.76
CA ILE A 35 14.93 15.78 -16.62
C ILE A 35 13.56 16.22 -16.07
N ASN A 36 13.09 15.56 -15.03
CA ASN A 36 11.78 15.87 -14.43
C ASN A 36 11.90 16.04 -12.91
N PRO A 37 11.82 17.27 -12.38
CA PRO A 37 11.98 17.56 -10.95
C PRO A 37 10.88 16.97 -10.06
N LYS A 38 9.81 16.43 -10.64
CA LYS A 38 8.72 15.74 -9.90
C LYS A 38 8.96 14.25 -9.71
N VAL A 39 10.06 13.74 -10.23
CA VAL A 39 10.40 12.31 -10.12
C VAL A 39 11.67 12.17 -9.29
N HIS A 40 11.56 11.38 -8.25
CA HIS A 40 12.62 11.12 -7.29
C HIS A 40 12.90 9.62 -7.21
N VAL A 41 14.10 9.26 -6.82
CA VAL A 41 14.48 7.85 -6.64
C VAL A 41 15.25 7.65 -5.34
N ILE A 42 15.01 6.53 -4.68
CA ILE A 42 15.85 6.00 -3.61
C ILE A 42 16.35 4.63 -4.07
N HIS A 43 17.66 4.50 -4.22
CA HIS A 43 18.29 3.21 -4.43
C HIS A 43 18.61 2.56 -3.09
N ARG A 44 18.16 1.32 -2.90
CA ARG A 44 18.54 0.52 -1.74
C ARG A 44 19.50 -0.58 -2.16
N ALA A 45 20.49 -0.87 -1.32
CA ALA A 45 21.54 -1.83 -1.65
C ALA A 45 21.02 -3.25 -1.87
N GLU A 46 19.88 -3.62 -1.23
CA GLU A 46 19.32 -4.95 -1.30
C GLU A 46 17.80 -4.98 -1.03
N LYS A 47 17.18 -6.08 -1.45
CA LYS A 47 15.74 -6.31 -1.26
C LYS A 47 15.44 -6.79 0.17
N LEU A 48 15.09 -5.85 1.05
CA LEU A 48 14.73 -6.10 2.45
C LEU A 48 13.22 -6.36 2.67
N GLY A 49 12.44 -6.35 1.59
CA GLY A 49 11.00 -6.59 1.61
C GLY A 49 10.16 -5.33 1.40
N LEU A 50 8.91 -5.54 0.99
CA LEU A 50 7.98 -4.48 0.57
C LEU A 50 7.72 -3.47 1.69
N GLY A 51 7.48 -3.93 2.92
CA GLY A 51 7.21 -3.04 4.05
C GLY A 51 8.35 -2.06 4.32
N THR A 52 9.60 -2.52 4.25
CA THR A 52 10.77 -1.65 4.46
C THR A 52 10.95 -0.63 3.33
N ALA A 53 10.51 -0.95 2.09
CA ALA A 53 10.50 -0.01 0.98
C ALA A 53 9.50 1.12 1.23
N TYR A 54 8.26 0.78 1.61
CA TYR A 54 7.25 1.78 1.94
C TYR A 54 7.65 2.63 3.14
N ILE A 55 8.25 2.06 4.19
CA ILE A 55 8.75 2.84 5.33
C ILE A 55 9.82 3.85 4.89
N ALA A 56 10.74 3.47 3.99
CA ALA A 56 11.73 4.40 3.45
C ALA A 56 11.05 5.55 2.69
N GLY A 57 10.06 5.23 1.85
CA GLY A 57 9.26 6.22 1.13
C GLY A 57 8.46 7.15 2.06
N PHE A 58 7.83 6.60 3.10
CA PHE A 58 7.10 7.40 4.08
C PHE A 58 8.00 8.36 4.83
N ARG A 59 9.18 7.93 5.28
CA ARG A 59 10.15 8.82 5.94
C ARG A 59 10.59 9.95 5.01
N TRP A 60 10.92 9.62 3.77
CA TRP A 60 11.30 10.60 2.76
C TRP A 60 10.19 11.64 2.53
N ALA A 61 8.93 11.20 2.46
CA ALA A 61 7.78 12.08 2.30
C ALA A 61 7.53 12.96 3.54
N LEU A 62 7.67 12.40 4.75
CA LEU A 62 7.51 13.15 6.00
C LEU A 62 8.59 14.21 6.18
N GLU A 63 9.85 13.91 5.88
CA GLU A 63 10.98 14.86 5.90
C GLU A 63 10.74 16.07 4.98
N ARG A 64 10.07 15.85 3.85
CA ARG A 64 9.72 16.88 2.86
C ARG A 64 8.35 17.52 3.08
N LYS A 65 7.65 17.09 4.13
CA LYS A 65 6.37 17.66 4.56
C LYS A 65 5.25 17.54 3.52
N TYR A 66 5.22 16.46 2.74
CA TYR A 66 4.08 16.17 1.86
C TYR A 66 2.80 16.01 2.69
N ASP A 67 1.70 16.61 2.26
CA ASP A 67 0.42 16.56 2.97
C ASP A 67 -0.29 15.22 2.82
N LEU A 68 -0.14 14.60 1.65
CA LEU A 68 -0.71 13.32 1.28
C LEU A 68 0.39 12.39 0.75
N VAL A 69 0.35 11.14 1.15
CA VAL A 69 1.31 10.12 0.71
C VAL A 69 0.56 8.92 0.19
N PHE A 70 0.80 8.60 -1.08
CA PHE A 70 0.26 7.39 -1.70
C PHE A 70 1.25 6.23 -1.63
N GLU A 71 0.72 5.04 -1.50
CA GLU A 71 1.41 3.79 -1.85
C GLU A 71 0.72 3.14 -3.03
N MET A 72 1.52 2.68 -4.00
CA MET A 72 1.04 2.15 -5.26
C MET A 72 2.06 1.20 -5.88
N ASP A 73 1.59 0.09 -6.46
CA ASP A 73 2.44 -0.82 -7.22
C ASP A 73 2.75 -0.23 -8.61
N ALA A 74 3.97 -0.50 -9.12
CA ALA A 74 4.46 0.09 -10.38
C ALA A 74 4.16 -0.76 -11.64
N ASP A 75 3.37 -1.82 -11.52
CA ASP A 75 3.11 -2.83 -12.56
C ASP A 75 1.75 -2.68 -13.27
N PHE A 76 1.10 -1.52 -13.13
CA PHE A 76 -0.24 -1.21 -13.62
C PHE A 76 -1.39 -2.07 -13.05
N SER A 77 -1.13 -2.89 -12.05
CA SER A 77 -2.22 -3.56 -11.31
C SER A 77 -3.11 -2.56 -10.58
N HIS A 78 -2.54 -1.42 -10.21
CA HIS A 78 -3.26 -0.24 -9.73
C HIS A 78 -3.38 0.79 -10.85
N ASN A 79 -4.61 1.08 -11.29
CA ASN A 79 -4.84 2.05 -12.37
C ASN A 79 -4.61 3.49 -11.88
N PRO A 80 -3.65 4.25 -12.47
CA PRO A 80 -3.39 5.65 -12.11
C PRO A 80 -4.60 6.57 -12.24
N GLU A 81 -5.52 6.29 -13.16
CA GLU A 81 -6.73 7.10 -13.38
C GLU A 81 -7.66 7.15 -12.15
N ARG A 82 -7.43 6.30 -11.17
CA ARG A 82 -8.18 6.33 -9.90
C ARG A 82 -7.65 7.35 -8.89
N LEU A 83 -6.44 7.90 -9.09
CA LEU A 83 -5.85 8.88 -8.19
C LEU A 83 -6.74 10.10 -7.89
N PRO A 84 -7.44 10.72 -8.87
CA PRO A 84 -8.36 11.80 -8.57
C PRO A 84 -9.49 11.43 -7.61
N GLU A 85 -9.98 10.18 -7.63
CA GLU A 85 -11.00 9.71 -6.71
C GLU A 85 -10.45 9.57 -5.28
N PHE A 86 -9.20 9.11 -5.13
CA PHE A 86 -8.53 9.12 -3.83
C PHE A 86 -8.37 10.55 -3.29
N LEU A 87 -7.97 11.51 -4.17
CA LEU A 87 -7.82 12.92 -3.79
C LEU A 87 -9.16 13.56 -3.40
N ALA A 88 -10.26 13.13 -4.00
CA ALA A 88 -11.60 13.56 -3.59
C ALA A 88 -12.00 12.92 -2.25
N ALA A 89 -11.83 11.60 -2.09
CA ALA A 89 -12.24 10.86 -0.91
C ALA A 89 -11.43 11.24 0.35
N ILE A 90 -10.13 11.57 0.19
CA ILE A 90 -9.27 11.93 1.33
C ILE A 90 -9.69 13.24 1.99
N ARG A 91 -10.52 14.06 1.36
CA ARG A 91 -11.07 15.28 1.98
C ARG A 91 -11.94 14.96 3.19
N GLU A 92 -12.63 13.82 3.16
CA GLU A 92 -13.56 13.36 4.19
C GLU A 92 -13.02 12.20 5.05
N ALA A 93 -11.78 11.76 4.81
CA ALA A 93 -11.12 10.67 5.50
C ALA A 93 -9.67 11.00 5.83
N ASP A 94 -9.02 10.17 6.66
CA ASP A 94 -7.61 10.29 6.99
C ASP A 94 -6.76 9.28 6.23
N VAL A 95 -7.36 8.14 5.89
CA VAL A 95 -6.76 7.10 5.03
C VAL A 95 -7.81 6.66 4.03
N VAL A 96 -7.46 6.63 2.76
CA VAL A 96 -8.28 6.06 1.68
C VAL A 96 -7.62 4.81 1.15
N LEU A 97 -8.39 3.73 1.04
CA LEU A 97 -7.95 2.43 0.54
C LEU A 97 -8.66 2.11 -0.78
N GLY A 98 -7.92 1.68 -1.78
CA GLY A 98 -8.48 1.06 -2.98
C GLY A 98 -8.87 -0.39 -2.66
N SER A 99 -10.18 -0.68 -2.73
CA SER A 99 -10.74 -1.97 -2.34
C SER A 99 -11.14 -2.79 -3.56
N ARG A 100 -10.69 -4.04 -3.60
CA ARG A 100 -11.11 -5.04 -4.59
C ARG A 100 -12.43 -5.72 -4.20
N TYR A 101 -12.86 -5.53 -2.95
CA TYR A 101 -13.98 -6.25 -2.31
C TYR A 101 -14.91 -5.25 -1.64
N GLN A 102 -15.77 -4.61 -2.41
CA GLN A 102 -16.72 -3.63 -1.85
C GLN A 102 -18.13 -3.93 -2.34
N ASP A 103 -19.13 -3.73 -1.47
CA ASP A 103 -20.56 -3.85 -1.77
C ASP A 103 -20.97 -5.22 -2.35
N GLY A 104 -20.28 -6.30 -1.91
CA GLY A 104 -20.51 -7.64 -2.41
C GLY A 104 -19.92 -7.93 -3.79
N HIS A 105 -19.23 -6.98 -4.38
CA HIS A 105 -18.54 -7.14 -5.67
C HIS A 105 -17.08 -7.52 -5.49
N VAL A 106 -16.56 -8.30 -6.44
CA VAL A 106 -15.17 -8.70 -6.55
C VAL A 106 -14.60 -8.12 -7.85
N ASN A 107 -13.73 -7.14 -7.73
CA ASN A 107 -13.20 -6.35 -8.83
C ASN A 107 -11.76 -6.75 -9.15
N VAL A 108 -11.56 -8.00 -9.62
CA VAL A 108 -10.26 -8.52 -10.06
C VAL A 108 -10.37 -9.11 -11.46
N VAL A 109 -9.33 -8.90 -12.26
CA VAL A 109 -9.25 -9.39 -13.63
C VAL A 109 -8.08 -10.36 -13.76
N ASN A 110 -8.27 -11.46 -14.46
CA ASN A 110 -7.27 -12.49 -14.76
C ASN A 110 -6.72 -13.25 -13.53
N TRP A 111 -7.44 -13.28 -12.41
CA TRP A 111 -7.01 -14.09 -11.27
C TRP A 111 -7.49 -15.55 -11.36
N PRO A 112 -6.63 -16.51 -11.04
CA PRO A 112 -7.09 -17.90 -10.81
C PRO A 112 -8.06 -17.93 -9.61
N MET A 113 -9.09 -18.76 -9.70
CA MET A 113 -10.11 -18.90 -8.63
C MET A 113 -9.49 -19.23 -7.27
N SER A 114 -8.44 -20.05 -7.23
CA SER A 114 -7.71 -20.38 -5.99
C SER A 114 -7.11 -19.14 -5.30
N ARG A 115 -6.54 -18.21 -6.08
CA ARG A 115 -6.00 -16.95 -5.57
C ARG A 115 -7.11 -16.03 -5.07
N LEU A 116 -8.24 -15.99 -5.79
CA LEU A 116 -9.40 -15.20 -5.39
C LEU A 116 -9.95 -15.68 -4.03
N PHE A 117 -10.22 -16.99 -3.89
CA PHE A 117 -10.70 -17.54 -2.62
C PHE A 117 -9.73 -17.33 -1.46
N LEU A 118 -8.42 -17.49 -1.70
CA LEU A 118 -7.41 -17.26 -0.69
C LEU A 118 -7.36 -15.78 -0.26
N SER A 119 -7.38 -14.86 -1.20
CA SER A 119 -7.34 -13.41 -0.91
C SER A 119 -8.63 -12.94 -0.21
N TYR A 120 -9.79 -13.37 -0.68
CA TYR A 120 -11.07 -13.04 -0.07
C TYR A 120 -11.18 -13.60 1.36
N GLY A 121 -10.83 -14.88 1.54
CA GLY A 121 -10.79 -15.52 2.85
C GLY A 121 -9.80 -14.87 3.81
N ALA A 122 -8.64 -14.44 3.32
CA ALA A 122 -7.65 -13.71 4.13
C ALA A 122 -8.19 -12.36 4.62
N ASN A 123 -8.96 -11.64 3.80
CA ASN A 123 -9.60 -10.38 4.20
C ASN A 123 -10.70 -10.61 5.25
N ILE A 124 -11.57 -11.61 5.05
CA ILE A 124 -12.58 -11.99 6.07
C ILE A 124 -11.90 -12.33 7.39
N TYR A 125 -10.85 -13.16 7.35
CA TYR A 125 -10.08 -13.54 8.53
C TYR A 125 -9.45 -12.32 9.23
N ALA A 126 -8.78 -11.44 8.49
CA ALA A 126 -8.16 -10.25 9.05
C ALA A 126 -9.18 -9.35 9.75
N ARG A 127 -10.34 -9.12 9.10
CA ARG A 127 -11.44 -8.34 9.67
C ARG A 127 -12.00 -8.97 10.94
N PHE A 128 -12.30 -10.27 10.90
CA PHE A 128 -12.88 -10.98 12.04
C PHE A 128 -11.94 -10.95 13.26
N VAL A 129 -10.66 -11.19 13.07
CA VAL A 129 -9.71 -11.23 14.18
C VAL A 129 -9.38 -9.83 14.70
N THR A 130 -9.13 -8.86 13.83
CA THR A 130 -8.70 -7.51 14.25
C THR A 130 -9.86 -6.58 14.59
N GLY A 131 -11.04 -6.82 14.02
CA GLY A 131 -12.17 -5.89 14.05
C GLY A 131 -12.00 -4.68 13.12
N LEU A 132 -11.00 -4.70 12.21
CA LEU A 132 -10.72 -3.61 11.27
C LEU A 132 -11.93 -3.38 10.33
N PRO A 133 -12.49 -2.16 10.26
CA PRO A 133 -13.74 -1.89 9.55
C PRO A 133 -13.51 -1.61 8.05
N VAL A 134 -12.74 -2.48 7.36
CA VAL A 134 -12.48 -2.38 5.92
C VAL A 134 -12.68 -3.73 5.24
N PHE A 135 -13.11 -3.73 3.98
CA PHE A 135 -13.32 -4.97 3.21
C PHE A 135 -12.02 -5.52 2.64
N ASP A 136 -11.09 -4.65 2.25
CA ASP A 136 -9.79 -5.02 1.68
C ASP A 136 -8.62 -4.53 2.53
N ALA A 137 -8.32 -5.27 3.60
CA ALA A 137 -7.19 -4.96 4.48
C ALA A 137 -5.82 -5.23 3.83
N THR A 138 -5.77 -6.04 2.75
CA THR A 138 -4.53 -6.49 2.10
C THR A 138 -4.14 -5.68 0.86
N GLY A 139 -4.98 -4.74 0.44
CA GLY A 139 -4.72 -3.88 -0.71
C GLY A 139 -3.52 -2.95 -0.48
N GLY A 140 -2.70 -2.76 -1.52
CA GLY A 140 -1.50 -1.91 -1.49
C GLY A 140 -1.70 -0.55 -2.18
N PHE A 141 -2.90 -0.20 -2.58
CA PHE A 141 -3.21 1.11 -3.13
C PHE A 141 -3.89 1.96 -2.06
N LYS A 142 -3.16 2.87 -1.44
CA LYS A 142 -3.66 3.68 -0.34
C LYS A 142 -3.16 5.11 -0.42
N CYS A 143 -3.93 6.02 0.17
CA CYS A 143 -3.55 7.40 0.41
C CYS A 143 -3.64 7.68 1.91
N PHE A 144 -2.58 8.23 2.47
CA PHE A 144 -2.51 8.63 3.88
C PHE A 144 -2.35 10.14 3.99
N ARG A 145 -3.04 10.77 4.94
CA ARG A 145 -2.67 12.11 5.39
C ARG A 145 -1.36 12.04 6.16
N ARG A 146 -0.57 13.13 6.12
CA ARG A 146 0.71 13.28 6.85
C ARG A 146 0.57 12.93 8.33
N ASN A 147 -0.41 13.52 9.01
CA ASN A 147 -0.62 13.33 10.45
C ASN A 147 -0.86 11.87 10.84
N VAL A 148 -1.43 11.05 9.95
CA VAL A 148 -1.57 9.61 10.16
C VAL A 148 -0.20 8.95 10.25
N LEU A 149 0.67 9.21 9.26
CA LEU A 149 2.01 8.63 9.21
C LEU A 149 2.90 9.15 10.35
N GLU A 150 2.80 10.44 10.71
CA GLU A 150 3.49 11.04 11.85
C GLU A 150 3.07 10.41 13.19
N SER A 151 1.81 9.97 13.30
CA SER A 151 1.31 9.33 14.51
C SER A 151 1.84 7.92 14.72
N ILE A 152 2.28 7.24 13.66
CA ILE A 152 2.74 5.85 13.69
C ILE A 152 4.25 5.83 13.87
N ASP A 153 4.73 5.13 14.93
CA ASP A 153 6.16 4.84 15.02
C ASP A 153 6.58 3.84 13.92
N LEU A 154 7.07 4.40 12.80
CA LEU A 154 7.51 3.63 11.64
C LEU A 154 8.68 2.69 11.96
N ASN A 155 9.44 2.94 13.04
CA ASN A 155 10.53 2.04 13.48
C ASN A 155 9.98 0.75 14.11
N SER A 156 8.79 0.79 14.66
CA SER A 156 8.12 -0.36 15.28
C SER A 156 7.42 -1.28 14.28
N VAL A 157 7.21 -0.83 13.04
CA VAL A 157 6.59 -1.62 11.97
C VAL A 157 7.62 -2.61 11.42
N LYS A 158 7.39 -3.91 11.64
CA LYS A 158 8.32 -5.00 11.26
C LYS A 158 7.74 -5.96 10.24
N SER A 159 6.47 -5.82 9.90
CA SER A 159 5.78 -6.70 8.96
C SER A 159 6.15 -6.40 7.51
N ASN A 160 5.99 -7.40 6.66
CA ASN A 160 6.24 -7.32 5.22
C ASN A 160 5.04 -7.81 4.41
N GLY A 161 5.01 -7.48 3.12
CA GLY A 161 3.97 -7.92 2.20
C GLY A 161 2.56 -7.57 2.67
N TYR A 162 1.63 -8.53 2.63
CA TYR A 162 0.24 -8.33 3.03
C TYR A 162 0.08 -7.98 4.52
N ALA A 163 0.96 -8.52 5.38
CA ALA A 163 0.93 -8.21 6.80
C ALA A 163 1.21 -6.72 7.06
N PHE A 164 2.10 -6.11 6.28
CA PHE A 164 2.38 -4.68 6.34
C PHE A 164 1.13 -3.85 6.02
N GLN A 165 0.39 -4.24 4.98
CA GLN A 165 -0.82 -3.53 4.56
C GLN A 165 -1.90 -3.56 5.65
N ILE A 166 -2.07 -4.71 6.29
CA ILE A 166 -3.01 -4.87 7.42
C ILE A 166 -2.53 -4.05 8.63
N GLU A 167 -1.24 -4.11 8.95
CA GLU A 167 -0.66 -3.42 10.12
C GLU A 167 -0.82 -1.90 10.00
N MET A 168 -0.49 -1.30 8.86
CA MET A 168 -0.61 0.15 8.66
C MET A 168 -2.06 0.63 8.80
N SER A 169 -3.01 -0.05 8.17
CA SER A 169 -4.44 0.28 8.29
C SER A 169 -4.95 0.10 9.72
N PHE A 170 -4.52 -0.97 10.40
CA PHE A 170 -4.90 -1.25 11.79
C PHE A 170 -4.37 -0.19 12.76
N ARG A 171 -3.10 0.20 12.62
CA ARG A 171 -2.48 1.24 13.45
C ARG A 171 -3.16 2.58 13.27
N ALA A 172 -3.48 2.97 12.04
CA ALA A 172 -4.24 4.19 11.77
C ALA A 172 -5.63 4.14 12.43
N TRP A 173 -6.38 3.05 12.22
CA TRP A 173 -7.70 2.90 12.82
C TRP A 173 -7.69 2.94 14.36
N LYS A 174 -6.74 2.25 15.00
CA LYS A 174 -6.64 2.21 16.47
C LYS A 174 -6.25 3.57 17.08
N ARG A 175 -5.65 4.45 16.30
CA ARG A 175 -5.39 5.85 16.70
C ARG A 175 -6.57 6.79 16.47
N GLY A 176 -7.71 6.24 16.04
CA GLY A 176 -8.95 6.99 15.83
C GLY A 176 -9.06 7.65 14.45
N PHE A 177 -8.15 7.37 13.52
CA PHE A 177 -8.24 7.90 12.17
C PHE A 177 -9.36 7.22 11.36
N ARG A 178 -10.02 8.01 10.53
CA ARG A 178 -11.11 7.58 9.69
C ARG A 178 -10.57 6.93 8.41
N LEU A 179 -10.87 5.65 8.24
CA LEU A 179 -10.57 4.89 7.03
C LEU A 179 -11.77 4.90 6.10
N PHE A 180 -11.52 5.05 4.81
CA PHE A 180 -12.54 5.00 3.78
C PHE A 180 -12.08 4.13 2.61
N GLU A 181 -12.96 3.32 2.04
CA GLU A 181 -12.65 2.49 0.87
C GLU A 181 -13.32 3.04 -0.38
N ILE A 182 -12.60 3.01 -1.48
CA ILE A 182 -13.15 3.24 -2.82
C ILE A 182 -12.97 1.98 -3.67
N PRO A 183 -13.94 1.62 -4.52
CA PRO A 183 -13.80 0.44 -5.37
C PRO A 183 -12.72 0.66 -6.43
N ILE A 184 -11.83 -0.30 -6.59
CA ILE A 184 -10.85 -0.32 -7.68
C ILE A 184 -10.96 -1.63 -8.44
N ILE A 185 -10.65 -1.58 -9.73
CA ILE A 185 -10.46 -2.79 -10.54
C ILE A 185 -8.97 -3.13 -10.48
N PHE A 186 -8.66 -4.30 -9.96
CA PHE A 186 -7.29 -4.82 -9.91
C PHE A 186 -7.07 -5.76 -11.09
N VAL A 187 -6.15 -5.40 -11.97
CA VAL A 187 -5.76 -6.23 -13.11
C VAL A 187 -4.48 -6.97 -12.75
N ASP A 188 -4.45 -8.32 -12.93
CA ASP A 188 -3.20 -9.03 -12.68
C ASP A 188 -2.14 -8.58 -13.67
N ARG A 189 -0.91 -8.47 -13.17
CA ARG A 189 0.22 -8.11 -14.02
C ARG A 189 0.39 -9.11 -15.16
N THR A 190 0.76 -8.61 -16.31
CA THR A 190 1.01 -9.42 -17.51
C THR A 190 2.39 -10.06 -17.49
N GLU A 191 3.33 -9.49 -16.74
CA GLU A 191 4.71 -9.96 -16.62
C GLU A 191 5.09 -10.23 -15.16
N GLY A 192 5.96 -11.21 -14.95
CA GLY A 192 6.47 -11.61 -13.65
C GLY A 192 5.60 -12.64 -12.92
N VAL A 193 6.19 -13.28 -11.91
CA VAL A 193 5.53 -14.33 -11.12
C VAL A 193 5.05 -13.78 -9.78
N SER A 194 3.83 -14.11 -9.38
CA SER A 194 3.31 -13.76 -8.06
C SER A 194 4.17 -14.39 -6.96
N LYS A 195 4.72 -13.55 -6.07
CA LYS A 195 5.64 -13.97 -4.98
C LYS A 195 4.92 -14.42 -3.71
N MET A 196 3.71 -14.99 -3.84
CA MET A 196 2.98 -15.47 -2.68
C MET A 196 3.59 -16.78 -2.18
N SER A 197 4.46 -16.70 -1.18
CA SER A 197 5.04 -17.88 -0.53
C SER A 197 4.23 -18.29 0.69
N LYS A 198 4.29 -19.59 1.06
CA LYS A 198 3.70 -20.12 2.30
C LYS A 198 4.19 -19.36 3.55
N LYS A 199 5.42 -18.83 3.50
CA LYS A 199 6.01 -18.00 4.57
C LYS A 199 5.24 -16.69 4.75
N ILE A 200 4.93 -15.98 3.65
CA ILE A 200 4.17 -14.72 3.67
C ILE A 200 2.77 -14.94 4.24
N VAL A 201 2.08 -16.00 3.82
CA VAL A 201 0.74 -16.34 4.34
C VAL A 201 0.79 -16.62 5.86
N ARG A 202 1.76 -17.43 6.31
CA ARG A 202 1.93 -17.74 7.73
C ARG A 202 2.26 -16.50 8.56
N GLU A 203 3.12 -15.61 8.05
CA GLU A 203 3.44 -14.34 8.69
C GLU A 203 2.18 -13.48 8.86
N ALA A 204 1.35 -13.37 7.83
CA ALA A 204 0.11 -12.61 7.90
C ALA A 204 -0.87 -13.18 8.94
N ILE A 205 -1.00 -14.50 9.05
CA ILE A 205 -1.85 -15.16 10.05
C ILE A 205 -1.41 -14.79 11.47
N TRP A 206 -0.12 -14.90 11.79
CA TRP A 206 0.41 -14.57 13.12
C TRP A 206 0.34 -13.07 13.41
N MET A 207 0.60 -12.23 12.41
CA MET A 207 0.55 -10.78 12.56
C MET A 207 -0.86 -10.31 12.97
N VAL A 208 -1.91 -10.88 12.38
CA VAL A 208 -3.31 -10.51 12.68
C VAL A 208 -3.64 -10.73 14.18
N TRP A 209 -3.20 -11.85 14.79
CA TRP A 209 -3.36 -12.09 16.23
C TRP A 209 -2.52 -11.15 17.08
N ARG A 210 -1.28 -10.86 16.64
CA ARG A 210 -0.40 -9.89 17.29
C ARG A 210 -1.01 -8.49 17.29
N LEU A 211 -1.60 -8.06 16.19
CA LEU A 211 -2.31 -6.78 16.09
C LEU A 211 -3.53 -6.75 17.03
N ARG A 212 -4.30 -7.82 17.07
CA ARG A 212 -5.40 -7.95 18.04
C ARG A 212 -4.92 -7.74 19.48
N TRP A 213 -3.84 -8.44 19.87
CA TRP A 213 -3.24 -8.32 21.18
C TRP A 213 -2.77 -6.89 21.48
N TRP A 214 -2.07 -6.28 20.56
CA TRP A 214 -1.61 -4.90 20.72
C TRP A 214 -2.76 -3.91 20.84
N GLY A 215 -3.81 -4.07 20.04
CA GLY A 215 -5.00 -3.24 20.13
C GLY A 215 -5.75 -3.33 21.46
N MET A 216 -5.65 -4.48 22.17
CA MET A 216 -6.20 -4.65 23.53
C MET A 216 -5.29 -4.10 24.62
N THR A 217 -3.99 -4.09 24.41
CA THR A 217 -2.98 -3.66 25.40
C THR A 217 -2.51 -2.22 25.23
N GLY A 218 -3.06 -1.48 24.26
CA GLY A 218 -2.67 -0.09 23.98
C GLY A 218 -1.23 0.06 23.40
N ARG A 219 -0.66 -1.00 22.84
CA ARG A 219 0.70 -1.01 22.26
C ARG A 219 0.75 -0.70 20.77
N VAL A 220 -0.31 -0.15 20.22
CA VAL A 220 -0.43 0.13 18.78
C VAL A 220 0.16 1.48 18.44
#